data_504d7e8671b4c3d89b31a9518b4ef974
#
_entry.id   504d7e8671b4c3d89b31a9518b4ef974
#
_cell.length_a   1.000
_cell.length_b   1.000
_cell.length_c   1.000
_cell.angle_alpha   90.00
_cell.angle_beta   90.00
_cell.angle_gamma   90.00
#
_symmetry.space_group_name_H-M   'P 1'
#
loop_
_entity.id
_entity.type
_entity.pdbx_description
1 polymer ?
#
loop_
_entity_poly.entity_id
_entity_poly.type
_entity_poly.pdbx_seq_one_letter_code
_entity_poly.pdbx_strand_id
1 'polypeptide(L)'
;MCIRDRDNVLFHSALSPLINVGLITPTQIIDKIKKLKRSVKLNSLEGYVRQVIGWREFMRGIYQEYSPQMEKDNFFKHDRRLTSAWYNGTTNIEPLDHSIKNAIKYGWTHHIERLMIISSLMNLCEIKPTLVYKWFMEMFIDSSEWVMVPNVYGMGLFSDGGIFATKPYICGSSYYLKMMDFKKDEWCETVDGLYWRFINK
;
A
#
# COMPACT_ATOMS: atom_id res chain seq x y z
N MET A 1 -2.72 1.73 19.37
CA MET A 1 -3.07 0.56 18.56
C MET A 1 -4.22 0.95 17.64
N CYS A 2 -4.07 0.80 16.34
CA CYS A 2 -5.12 1.13 15.39
C CYS A 2 -6.05 -0.08 15.25
N ILE A 3 -7.31 0.04 15.62
CA ILE A 3 -8.32 -1.03 15.49
C ILE A 3 -8.41 -1.53 14.03
N ARG A 4 -8.01 -0.70 13.07
CA ARG A 4 -8.04 -1.01 11.63
C ARG A 4 -7.13 -2.17 11.22
N ASP A 5 -6.07 -2.45 11.99
CA ASP A 5 -5.06 -3.43 11.59
C ASP A 5 -5.38 -4.84 12.12
N ARG A 6 -6.49 -5.00 12.86
CA ARG A 6 -6.92 -6.29 13.43
C ARG A 6 -7.83 -7.11 12.53
N ASP A 7 -8.41 -6.51 11.50
CA ASP A 7 -9.34 -7.16 10.60
C ASP A 7 -9.18 -6.60 9.18
N ASN A 8 -9.08 -7.49 8.20
CA ASN A 8 -8.85 -7.11 6.81
C ASN A 8 -10.05 -6.43 6.16
N VAL A 9 -11.25 -6.62 6.65
CA VAL A 9 -12.51 -6.13 6.06
C VAL A 9 -13.19 -5.12 6.96
N LEU A 10 -13.29 -5.42 8.27
CA LEU A 10 -13.93 -4.55 9.24
C LEU A 10 -13.15 -3.23 9.32
N PHE A 11 -13.83 -2.10 9.33
CA PHE A 11 -13.28 -0.74 9.27
C PHE A 11 -12.63 -0.32 7.93
N HIS A 12 -12.70 -1.19 6.91
CA HIS A 12 -12.31 -0.89 5.54
C HIS A 12 -13.52 -1.03 4.61
N SER A 13 -13.57 -0.27 3.53
CA SER A 13 -14.75 -0.32 2.65
C SER A 13 -14.77 -1.52 1.70
N ALA A 14 -13.61 -2.11 1.39
CA ALA A 14 -13.43 -3.21 0.44
C ALA A 14 -14.18 -3.02 -0.92
N LEU A 15 -14.41 -1.77 -1.33
CA LEU A 15 -15.14 -1.42 -2.54
C LEU A 15 -14.24 -1.23 -3.76
N SER A 16 -12.91 -1.16 -3.54
CA SER A 16 -11.94 -0.85 -4.61
C SER A 16 -12.03 -1.80 -5.82
N PRO A 17 -12.16 -3.12 -5.66
CA PRO A 17 -12.31 -4.01 -6.82
C PRO A 17 -13.55 -3.67 -7.65
N LEU A 18 -14.68 -3.46 -6.99
CA LEU A 18 -15.97 -3.17 -7.65
C LEU A 18 -15.95 -1.83 -8.38
N ILE A 19 -15.28 -0.83 -7.80
CA ILE A 19 -15.13 0.49 -8.42
C ILE A 19 -14.18 0.40 -9.63
N ASN A 20 -13.09 -0.32 -9.50
CA ASN A 20 -12.07 -0.40 -10.56
C ASN A 20 -12.54 -1.16 -11.79
N VAL A 21 -13.42 -2.15 -11.63
CA VAL A 21 -14.06 -2.85 -12.76
C VAL A 21 -15.37 -2.20 -13.23
N GLY A 22 -15.77 -1.07 -12.64
CA GLY A 22 -16.96 -0.31 -13.06
C GLY A 22 -18.30 -0.88 -12.63
N LEU A 23 -18.35 -1.87 -11.74
CA LEU A 23 -19.61 -2.42 -11.23
C LEU A 23 -20.37 -1.44 -10.32
N ILE A 24 -19.66 -0.58 -9.64
CA ILE A 24 -20.20 0.56 -8.89
C ILE A 24 -19.43 1.82 -9.22
N THR A 25 -20.12 2.96 -9.25
CA THR A 25 -19.49 4.25 -9.50
C THR A 25 -19.27 5.04 -8.21
N PRO A 26 -18.27 5.94 -8.17
CA PRO A 26 -18.12 6.87 -7.05
C PRO A 26 -19.41 7.67 -6.76
N THR A 27 -20.15 8.07 -7.78
CA THR A 27 -21.44 8.79 -7.64
C THR A 27 -22.46 7.97 -6.86
N GLN A 28 -22.62 6.68 -7.20
CA GLN A 28 -23.54 5.79 -6.47
C GLN A 28 -23.17 5.65 -4.99
N ILE A 29 -21.88 5.57 -4.69
CA ILE A 29 -21.37 5.53 -3.32
C ILE A 29 -21.72 6.84 -2.58
N ILE A 30 -21.45 7.98 -3.18
CA ILE A 30 -21.72 9.30 -2.59
C ILE A 30 -23.23 9.50 -2.36
N ASP A 31 -24.06 9.09 -3.29
CA ASP A 31 -25.52 9.20 -3.14
C ASP A 31 -26.05 8.30 -2.01
N LYS A 32 -25.46 7.13 -1.83
CA LYS A 32 -25.77 6.27 -0.68
C LYS A 32 -25.36 6.92 0.64
N ILE A 33 -24.18 7.53 0.69
CA ILE A 33 -23.65 8.21 1.87
C ILE A 33 -24.49 9.44 2.24
N LYS A 34 -24.94 10.24 1.25
CA LYS A 34 -25.85 11.38 1.50
C LYS A 34 -27.10 10.99 2.28
N LYS A 35 -27.61 9.77 2.08
CA LYS A 35 -28.75 9.25 2.82
C LYS A 35 -28.43 8.97 4.30
N LEU A 36 -27.17 8.71 4.62
CA LEU A 36 -26.69 8.39 5.97
C LEU A 36 -26.20 9.62 6.75
N LYS A 37 -26.18 10.81 6.16
CA LYS A 37 -25.55 12.03 6.73
C LYS A 37 -26.07 12.43 8.13
N ARG A 38 -27.30 12.04 8.48
CA ARG A 38 -27.89 12.35 9.80
C ARG A 38 -27.43 11.39 10.91
N SER A 39 -26.91 10.22 10.57
CA SER A 39 -26.49 9.19 11.52
C SER A 39 -24.96 9.07 11.66
N VAL A 40 -24.20 9.83 10.86
CA VAL A 40 -22.75 9.76 10.82
C VAL A 40 -22.14 11.12 11.18
N LYS A 41 -21.07 11.13 11.98
CA LYS A 41 -20.34 12.37 12.32
C LYS A 41 -19.76 13.00 11.05
N LEU A 42 -19.82 14.33 10.97
CA LEU A 42 -19.39 15.09 9.78
C LEU A 42 -17.93 14.82 9.40
N ASN A 43 -17.03 14.76 10.38
CA ASN A 43 -15.60 14.48 10.13
C ASN A 43 -15.37 13.08 9.51
N SER A 44 -16.16 12.07 9.93
CA SER A 44 -16.08 10.73 9.33
C SER A 44 -16.63 10.72 7.91
N LEU A 45 -17.72 11.44 7.68
CA LEU A 45 -18.33 11.60 6.36
C LEU A 45 -17.37 12.29 5.39
N GLU A 46 -16.80 13.42 5.81
CA GLU A 46 -15.83 14.19 5.05
C GLU A 46 -14.59 13.36 4.71
N GLY A 47 -14.01 12.68 5.71
CA GLY A 47 -12.84 11.82 5.52
C GLY A 47 -13.10 10.72 4.48
N TYR A 48 -14.28 10.08 4.53
CA TYR A 48 -14.61 9.05 3.56
C TYR A 48 -14.84 9.60 2.14
N VAL A 49 -15.54 10.71 2.01
CA VAL A 49 -15.77 11.38 0.71
C VAL A 49 -14.45 11.81 0.07
N ARG A 50 -13.53 12.35 0.86
CA ARG A 50 -12.17 12.71 0.40
C ARG A 50 -11.41 11.49 -0.16
N GLN A 51 -11.58 10.31 0.41
CA GLN A 51 -10.96 9.09 -0.14
C GLN A 51 -11.61 8.66 -1.45
N VAL A 52 -12.96 8.68 -1.51
CA VAL A 52 -13.68 8.20 -2.70
C VAL A 52 -13.50 9.13 -3.92
N ILE A 53 -13.50 10.44 -3.71
CA ILE A 53 -13.38 11.42 -4.80
C ILE A 53 -11.95 11.96 -4.89
N GLY A 54 -11.48 12.63 -3.84
CA GLY A 54 -10.24 13.40 -3.88
C GLY A 54 -9.01 12.53 -4.15
N TRP A 55 -8.89 11.41 -3.44
CA TRP A 55 -7.79 10.48 -3.66
C TRP A 55 -7.80 9.90 -5.07
N ARG A 56 -8.95 9.48 -5.58
CA ARG A 56 -9.05 8.91 -6.93
C ARG A 56 -8.71 9.93 -8.02
N GLU A 57 -9.21 11.16 -7.91
CA GLU A 57 -8.87 12.23 -8.86
C GLU A 57 -7.39 12.62 -8.79
N PHE A 58 -6.82 12.65 -7.60
CA PHE A 58 -5.39 12.89 -7.44
C PHE A 58 -4.55 11.79 -8.12
N MET A 59 -4.91 10.50 -7.88
CA MET A 59 -4.24 9.37 -8.53
C MET A 59 -4.35 9.45 -10.06
N ARG A 60 -5.55 9.77 -10.56
CA ARG A 60 -5.78 9.91 -11.99
C ARG A 60 -4.94 11.03 -12.60
N GLY A 61 -4.88 12.19 -11.94
CA GLY A 61 -4.05 13.31 -12.38
C GLY A 61 -2.56 12.96 -12.42
N ILE A 62 -2.03 12.37 -11.35
CA ILE A 62 -0.61 11.92 -11.32
C ILE A 62 -0.34 10.89 -12.41
N TYR A 63 -1.22 9.91 -12.60
CA TYR A 63 -1.07 8.91 -13.64
C TYR A 63 -1.03 9.53 -15.04
N GLN A 64 -1.97 10.42 -15.36
CA GLN A 64 -2.04 11.07 -16.68
C GLN A 64 -0.82 11.91 -17.02
N GLU A 65 -0.28 12.63 -16.03
CA GLU A 65 0.83 13.54 -16.25
C GLU A 65 2.21 12.87 -16.15
N TYR A 66 2.37 11.88 -15.27
CA TYR A 66 3.70 11.42 -14.88
C TYR A 66 3.95 9.90 -15.05
N SER A 67 2.96 9.09 -15.47
CA SER A 67 3.16 7.63 -15.56
C SER A 67 4.36 7.21 -16.40
N PRO A 68 4.62 7.77 -17.61
CA PRO A 68 5.77 7.36 -18.42
C PRO A 68 7.13 7.65 -17.77
N GLN A 69 7.18 8.68 -16.93
CA GLN A 69 8.37 9.02 -16.17
C GLN A 69 8.52 8.11 -14.96
N MET A 70 7.46 7.95 -14.15
CA MET A 70 7.47 7.13 -12.94
C MET A 70 7.86 5.67 -13.22
N GLU A 71 7.42 5.10 -14.35
CA GLU A 71 7.76 3.72 -14.74
C GLU A 71 9.24 3.53 -15.12
N LYS A 72 9.91 4.61 -15.55
CA LYS A 72 11.34 4.60 -15.92
C LYS A 72 12.25 4.94 -14.76
N ASP A 73 11.74 5.74 -13.82
CA ASP A 73 12.53 6.28 -12.74
C ASP A 73 12.87 5.19 -11.69
N ASN A 74 14.08 5.29 -11.18
CA ASN A 74 14.59 4.44 -10.12
C ASN A 74 15.54 5.25 -9.24
N PHE A 75 14.98 6.17 -8.47
CA PHE A 75 15.73 7.17 -7.68
C PHE A 75 16.81 6.54 -6.79
N PHE A 76 16.47 5.45 -6.09
CA PHE A 76 17.41 4.74 -5.21
C PHE A 76 18.31 3.73 -5.94
N LYS A 77 18.14 3.54 -7.26
CA LYS A 77 18.91 2.58 -8.08
C LYS A 77 18.79 1.13 -7.57
N HIS A 78 17.60 0.75 -7.13
CA HIS A 78 17.30 -0.60 -6.67
C HIS A 78 17.29 -1.58 -7.85
N ASP A 79 17.97 -2.73 -7.71
CA ASP A 79 18.13 -3.71 -8.79
C ASP A 79 17.93 -5.18 -8.37
N ARG A 80 17.65 -5.42 -7.09
CA ARG A 80 17.49 -6.78 -6.57
C ARG A 80 16.20 -7.43 -7.08
N ARG A 81 16.23 -8.75 -7.18
CA ARG A 81 15.11 -9.57 -7.64
C ARG A 81 14.25 -10.04 -6.46
N LEU A 82 12.96 -10.28 -6.75
CA LEU A 82 12.09 -11.01 -5.84
C LEU A 82 12.47 -12.49 -5.81
N THR A 83 12.46 -13.07 -4.63
CA THR A 83 12.60 -14.53 -4.43
C THR A 83 11.22 -15.17 -4.34
N SER A 84 11.13 -16.50 -4.37
CA SER A 84 9.88 -17.24 -4.16
C SER A 84 9.25 -16.96 -2.81
N ALA A 85 10.04 -16.57 -1.80
CA ALA A 85 9.52 -16.25 -0.46
C ALA A 85 8.51 -15.09 -0.49
N TRP A 86 8.65 -14.13 -1.42
CA TRP A 86 7.70 -13.03 -1.61
C TRP A 86 6.36 -13.46 -2.21
N TYR A 87 6.32 -14.64 -2.83
CA TYR A 87 5.09 -15.22 -3.38
C TYR A 87 4.46 -16.27 -2.46
N ASN A 88 5.23 -16.82 -1.50
CA ASN A 88 4.77 -17.89 -0.62
C ASN A 88 4.55 -17.43 0.83
N GLY A 89 4.99 -16.23 1.19
CA GLY A 89 4.96 -15.73 2.57
C GLY A 89 5.83 -16.57 3.51
N THR A 90 7.10 -16.79 3.11
CA THR A 90 8.11 -17.58 3.84
C THR A 90 9.42 -16.79 3.97
N THR A 91 9.32 -15.51 4.30
CA THR A 91 10.47 -14.61 4.44
C THR A 91 11.11 -14.65 5.83
N ASN A 92 10.45 -15.30 6.80
CA ASN A 92 10.77 -15.27 8.23
C ASN A 92 10.64 -13.88 8.89
N ILE A 93 9.91 -12.98 8.25
CA ILE A 93 9.49 -11.71 8.83
C ILE A 93 7.98 -11.82 9.07
N GLU A 94 7.57 -12.10 10.30
CA GLU A 94 6.17 -12.41 10.64
C GLU A 94 5.16 -11.41 10.07
N PRO A 95 5.31 -10.07 10.21
CA PRO A 95 4.37 -9.11 9.63
C PRO A 95 4.27 -9.20 8.11
N LEU A 96 5.39 -9.45 7.44
CA LEU A 96 5.43 -9.58 5.97
C LEU A 96 4.77 -10.88 5.51
N ASP A 97 5.11 -11.99 6.14
CA ASP A 97 4.54 -13.30 5.81
C ASP A 97 3.04 -13.33 6.05
N HIS A 98 2.56 -12.69 7.12
CA HIS A 98 1.14 -12.49 7.39
C HIS A 98 0.45 -11.72 6.25
N SER A 99 1.00 -10.58 5.86
CA SER A 99 0.44 -9.73 4.81
C SER A 99 0.44 -10.42 3.44
N ILE A 100 1.50 -11.15 3.09
CA ILE A 100 1.58 -11.94 1.85
C ILE A 100 0.53 -13.06 1.86
N LYS A 101 0.40 -13.81 2.95
CA LYS A 101 -0.61 -14.87 3.08
C LYS A 101 -2.04 -14.33 2.97
N ASN A 102 -2.30 -13.14 3.51
CA ASN A 102 -3.58 -12.46 3.33
C ASN A 102 -3.81 -12.08 1.86
N ALA A 103 -2.81 -11.56 1.17
CA ALA A 103 -2.90 -11.25 -0.26
C ALA A 103 -3.18 -12.52 -1.09
N ILE A 104 -2.51 -13.64 -0.81
CA ILE A 104 -2.75 -14.93 -1.47
C ILE A 104 -4.18 -15.41 -1.22
N LYS A 105 -4.64 -15.36 0.03
CA LYS A 105 -5.93 -15.91 0.43
C LYS A 105 -7.13 -15.11 -0.09
N TYR A 106 -7.01 -13.79 -0.03
CA TYR A 106 -8.13 -12.89 -0.28
C TYR A 106 -7.99 -12.07 -1.58
N GLY A 107 -6.82 -12.07 -2.23
CA GLY A 107 -6.48 -11.13 -3.30
C GLY A 107 -6.53 -9.67 -2.84
N TRP A 108 -6.52 -9.44 -1.53
CA TRP A 108 -6.70 -8.12 -0.94
C TRP A 108 -6.07 -8.03 0.45
N THR A 109 -5.47 -6.87 0.73
CA THR A 109 -5.08 -6.45 2.08
C THR A 109 -5.40 -4.97 2.24
N HIS A 110 -5.49 -4.48 3.47
CA HIS A 110 -5.74 -3.06 3.69
C HIS A 110 -4.50 -2.20 3.38
N HIS A 111 -4.71 -0.90 3.22
CA HIS A 111 -3.69 0.03 2.75
C HIS A 111 -2.40 0.03 3.60
N ILE A 112 -2.52 -0.08 4.93
CA ILE A 112 -1.34 -0.06 5.83
C ILE A 112 -0.45 -1.28 5.60
N GLU A 113 -1.02 -2.48 5.41
CA GLU A 113 -0.23 -3.67 5.06
C GLU A 113 0.47 -3.49 3.72
N ARG A 114 -0.22 -2.93 2.72
CA ARG A 114 0.39 -2.67 1.40
C ARG A 114 1.54 -1.67 1.47
N LEU A 115 1.33 -0.55 2.17
CA LEU A 115 2.30 0.55 2.20
C LEU A 115 3.41 0.31 3.23
N MET A 116 3.04 0.10 4.49
CA MET A 116 3.99 0.13 5.59
C MET A 116 4.67 -1.22 5.85
N ILE A 117 4.09 -2.33 5.38
CA ILE A 117 4.73 -3.63 5.48
C ILE A 117 5.33 -4.03 4.13
N ILE A 118 4.51 -4.32 3.13
CA ILE A 118 4.95 -4.91 1.87
C ILE A 118 5.85 -3.94 1.10
N SER A 119 5.36 -2.74 0.75
CA SER A 119 6.15 -1.77 -0.02
C SER A 119 7.38 -1.29 0.75
N SER A 120 7.24 -1.00 2.04
CA SER A 120 8.35 -0.57 2.89
C SER A 120 9.48 -1.61 2.91
N LEU A 121 9.16 -2.89 3.12
CA LEU A 121 10.15 -3.95 3.14
C LEU A 121 10.73 -4.24 1.75
N MET A 122 9.92 -4.16 0.67
CA MET A 122 10.46 -4.26 -0.70
C MET A 122 11.45 -3.13 -1.00
N ASN A 123 11.17 -1.91 -0.53
CA ASN A 123 12.07 -0.76 -0.65
C ASN A 123 13.36 -0.96 0.17
N LEU A 124 13.24 -1.37 1.44
CA LEU A 124 14.39 -1.67 2.30
C LEU A 124 15.23 -2.85 1.78
N CYS A 125 14.61 -3.82 1.12
CA CYS A 125 15.29 -4.93 0.45
C CYS A 125 15.87 -4.55 -0.92
N GLU A 126 15.70 -3.30 -1.37
CA GLU A 126 16.25 -2.79 -2.63
C GLU A 126 15.73 -3.53 -3.88
N ILE A 127 14.47 -3.96 -3.84
CA ILE A 127 13.85 -4.66 -4.97
C ILE A 127 13.62 -3.67 -6.12
N LYS A 128 13.94 -4.11 -7.35
CA LYS A 128 13.75 -3.32 -8.56
C LYS A 128 12.30 -2.85 -8.69
N PRO A 129 12.02 -1.54 -8.90
CA PRO A 129 10.65 -0.99 -8.89
C PRO A 129 9.69 -1.68 -9.85
N THR A 130 10.15 -2.05 -11.04
CA THR A 130 9.32 -2.76 -12.04
C THR A 130 8.89 -4.16 -11.57
N LEU A 131 9.69 -4.83 -10.75
CA LEU A 131 9.33 -6.13 -10.17
C LEU A 131 8.34 -5.98 -9.02
N VAL A 132 8.46 -4.92 -8.23
CA VAL A 132 7.49 -4.58 -7.18
C VAL A 132 6.14 -4.27 -7.82
N TYR A 133 6.12 -3.42 -8.86
CA TYR A 133 4.90 -3.10 -9.60
C TYR A 133 4.22 -4.37 -10.15
N LYS A 134 4.98 -5.24 -10.81
CA LYS A 134 4.47 -6.51 -11.32
C LYS A 134 3.85 -7.35 -10.22
N TRP A 135 4.52 -7.49 -9.07
CA TRP A 135 4.02 -8.23 -7.92
C TRP A 135 2.68 -7.67 -7.40
N PHE A 136 2.55 -6.34 -7.29
CA PHE A 136 1.30 -5.71 -6.88
C PHE A 136 0.16 -5.93 -7.88
N MET A 137 0.47 -5.90 -9.18
CA MET A 137 -0.51 -6.19 -10.23
C MET A 137 -1.00 -7.64 -10.19
N GLU A 138 -0.14 -8.59 -9.83
CA GLU A 138 -0.45 -10.02 -9.76
C GLU A 138 -1.21 -10.42 -8.49
N MET A 139 -0.94 -9.76 -7.36
CA MET A 139 -1.40 -10.21 -6.05
C MET A 139 -2.73 -9.60 -5.59
N PHE A 140 -3.19 -8.52 -6.20
CA PHE A 140 -4.39 -7.81 -5.74
C PHE A 140 -5.48 -7.72 -6.79
N ILE A 141 -6.70 -8.09 -6.41
CA ILE A 141 -7.89 -8.08 -7.29
C ILE A 141 -8.37 -6.66 -7.65
N ASP A 142 -7.94 -5.65 -6.92
CA ASP A 142 -8.26 -4.24 -7.18
C ASP A 142 -7.15 -3.51 -7.95
N SER A 143 -6.18 -4.26 -8.47
CA SER A 143 -5.11 -3.71 -9.29
C SER A 143 -5.63 -3.18 -10.62
N SER A 144 -5.27 -1.94 -10.91
CA SER A 144 -5.41 -1.32 -12.22
C SER A 144 -4.27 -0.33 -12.42
N GLU A 145 -3.82 -0.20 -13.65
CA GLU A 145 -2.60 0.55 -14.00
C GLU A 145 -2.62 1.98 -13.46
N TRP A 146 -3.71 2.72 -13.71
CA TRP A 146 -3.85 4.11 -13.29
C TRP A 146 -3.81 4.33 -11.76
N VAL A 147 -4.13 3.29 -10.98
CA VAL A 147 -4.04 3.29 -9.52
C VAL A 147 -2.66 2.82 -9.07
N MET A 148 -2.16 1.73 -9.67
CA MET A 148 -0.95 1.08 -9.18
C MET A 148 0.34 1.81 -9.56
N VAL A 149 0.41 2.48 -10.70
CA VAL A 149 1.60 3.27 -11.08
C VAL A 149 1.90 4.33 -10.02
N PRO A 150 1.00 5.27 -9.67
CA PRO A 150 1.29 6.27 -8.64
C PRO A 150 1.48 5.66 -7.24
N ASN A 151 0.72 4.62 -6.90
CA ASN A 151 0.83 4.00 -5.57
C ASN A 151 2.13 3.24 -5.37
N VAL A 152 2.58 2.48 -6.36
CA VAL A 152 3.77 1.64 -6.21
C VAL A 152 5.04 2.45 -6.43
N TYR A 153 5.19 3.09 -7.60
CA TYR A 153 6.41 3.86 -7.90
C TYR A 153 6.54 5.12 -7.04
N GLY A 154 5.43 5.85 -6.84
CA GLY A 154 5.42 7.09 -6.07
C GLY A 154 5.33 6.86 -4.58
N MET A 155 4.15 6.44 -4.09
CA MET A 155 3.91 6.33 -2.65
C MET A 155 4.74 5.22 -2.00
N GLY A 156 4.72 4.01 -2.55
CA GLY A 156 5.31 2.83 -1.93
C GLY A 156 6.84 2.83 -1.94
N LEU A 157 7.42 3.16 -3.08
CA LEU A 157 8.86 3.04 -3.31
C LEU A 157 9.61 4.37 -3.35
N PHE A 158 8.92 5.49 -3.55
CA PHE A 158 9.58 6.77 -3.81
C PHE A 158 10.56 6.70 -4.99
N SER A 159 10.35 5.78 -5.92
CA SER A 159 11.26 5.56 -7.04
C SER A 159 11.20 6.67 -8.09
N ASP A 160 10.15 7.49 -8.03
CA ASP A 160 9.93 8.69 -8.82
C ASP A 160 10.73 9.93 -8.33
N GLY A 161 11.46 9.80 -7.21
CA GLY A 161 12.28 10.86 -6.66
C GLY A 161 11.49 12.05 -6.08
N GLY A 162 10.19 11.88 -5.81
CA GLY A 162 9.38 12.89 -5.11
C GLY A 162 8.30 13.57 -5.95
N ILE A 163 7.93 13.02 -7.09
CA ILE A 163 6.76 13.50 -7.87
C ILE A 163 5.48 13.32 -7.05
N PHE A 164 5.30 12.14 -6.47
CA PHE A 164 4.10 11.79 -5.72
C PHE A 164 4.16 12.18 -4.25
N ALA A 165 5.25 11.86 -3.56
CA ALA A 165 5.39 12.01 -2.13
C ALA A 165 6.62 12.86 -1.76
N THR A 166 6.57 13.57 -0.64
CA THR A 166 7.69 14.41 -0.18
C THR A 166 8.80 13.65 0.52
N LYS A 167 8.56 12.38 0.86
CA LYS A 167 9.52 11.50 1.53
C LYS A 167 9.15 10.03 1.33
N PRO A 168 10.12 9.10 1.40
CA PRO A 168 9.83 7.67 1.35
C PRO A 168 9.06 7.20 2.60
N TYR A 169 8.14 6.25 2.42
CA TYR A 169 7.39 5.59 3.49
C TYR A 169 8.11 4.31 3.90
N ILE A 170 9.10 4.47 4.78
CA ILE A 170 9.87 3.37 5.36
C ILE A 170 9.80 3.43 6.89
N CYS A 171 9.89 2.28 7.54
CA CYS A 171 9.89 2.21 9.00
C CYS A 171 10.68 1.00 9.51
N GLY A 172 11.14 1.10 10.76
CA GLY A 172 11.69 -0.01 11.51
C GLY A 172 10.61 -0.83 12.24
N SER A 173 11.03 -1.86 12.97
CA SER A 173 10.17 -2.78 13.70
C SER A 173 9.28 -2.08 14.76
N SER A 174 9.77 -1.00 15.35
CA SER A 174 9.03 -0.21 16.34
C SER A 174 7.68 0.30 15.83
N TYR A 175 7.56 0.58 14.53
CA TYR A 175 6.29 0.96 13.93
C TYR A 175 5.29 -0.20 13.96
N TYR A 176 5.70 -1.41 13.59
CA TYR A 176 4.83 -2.60 13.57
C TYR A 176 4.37 -2.97 14.99
N LEU A 177 5.29 -2.96 15.95
CA LEU A 177 4.98 -3.24 17.37
C LEU A 177 4.02 -2.23 17.99
N LYS A 178 4.08 -0.95 17.56
CA LYS A 178 3.21 0.12 18.06
C LYS A 178 1.84 0.13 17.40
N MET A 179 1.79 -0.12 16.10
CA MET A 179 0.59 0.11 15.28
C MET A 179 -0.21 -1.17 15.00
N MET A 180 0.39 -2.36 15.21
CA MET A 180 -0.18 -3.66 14.89
C MET A 180 -0.09 -4.61 16.09
N ASP A 181 -0.71 -5.78 15.99
CA ASP A 181 -0.77 -6.76 17.09
C ASP A 181 0.39 -7.79 17.06
N PHE A 182 1.47 -7.51 16.34
CA PHE A 182 2.65 -8.38 16.31
C PHE A 182 3.45 -8.27 17.60
N LYS A 183 4.04 -9.39 18.02
CA LYS A 183 4.92 -9.44 19.19
C LYS A 183 6.37 -9.24 18.76
N LYS A 184 7.19 -8.74 19.71
CA LYS A 184 8.64 -8.63 19.48
C LYS A 184 9.25 -10.03 19.37
N ASP A 185 10.00 -10.26 18.30
CA ASP A 185 10.69 -11.51 18.00
C ASP A 185 11.91 -11.22 17.11
N GLU A 186 12.65 -12.25 16.68
CA GLU A 186 13.87 -12.17 15.86
C GLU A 186 13.70 -11.35 14.57
N TRP A 187 12.50 -11.36 13.97
CA TRP A 187 12.22 -10.55 12.79
C TRP A 187 12.44 -9.04 13.02
N CYS A 188 12.36 -8.55 14.27
CA CYS A 188 12.59 -7.15 14.59
C CYS A 188 14.03 -6.73 14.26
N GLU A 189 15.01 -7.54 14.61
CA GLU A 189 16.43 -7.26 14.34
C GLU A 189 16.70 -7.21 12.83
N THR A 190 16.08 -8.13 12.09
CA THR A 190 16.17 -8.14 10.62
C THR A 190 15.61 -6.86 10.01
N VAL A 191 14.41 -6.44 10.41
CA VAL A 191 13.76 -5.21 9.91
C VAL A 191 14.56 -3.98 10.28
N ASP A 192 15.04 -3.87 11.52
CA ASP A 192 15.81 -2.73 11.99
C ASP A 192 17.19 -2.67 11.31
N GLY A 193 17.83 -3.81 11.06
CA GLY A 193 19.07 -3.89 10.29
C GLY A 193 18.87 -3.40 8.84
N LEU A 194 17.78 -3.79 8.18
CA LEU A 194 17.42 -3.29 6.85
C LEU A 194 17.14 -1.79 6.85
N TYR A 195 16.42 -1.30 7.84
CA TYR A 195 16.09 0.12 8.01
C TYR A 195 17.36 0.97 8.17
N TRP A 196 18.24 0.63 9.09
CA TRP A 196 19.48 1.37 9.32
C TRP A 196 20.46 1.29 8.14
N ARG A 197 20.49 0.15 7.45
CA ARG A 197 21.25 0.03 6.21
C ARG A 197 20.76 1.01 5.14
N PHE A 198 19.42 1.18 5.01
CA PHE A 198 18.83 2.13 4.07
C PHE A 198 19.15 3.58 4.43
N ILE A 199 19.08 3.93 5.73
CA ILE A 199 19.38 5.29 6.21
C ILE A 199 20.86 5.67 6.01
N ASN A 200 21.76 4.71 6.09
CA ASN A 200 23.21 4.95 5.96
C ASN A 200 23.70 5.03 4.50
N LYS A 201 22.83 4.86 3.52
CA LYS A 201 23.13 5.05 2.09
C LYS A 201 22.93 6.48 1.66
#